data_5d3baaa51b29dc19119b803d7e5677d0
#
_entry.id   5d3baaa51b29dc19119b803d7e5677d0
#
_cell.length_a   1.000
_cell.length_b   1.000
_cell.length_c   1.000
_cell.angle_alpha   90.00
_cell.angle_beta   90.00
_cell.angle_gamma   90.00
#
_symmetry.space_group_name_H-M   'P 1'
#
loop_
_entity.id
_entity.type
_entity.pdbx_description
1 polymer ?
#
loop_
_entity_poly.entity_id
_entity_poly.type
_entity_poly.pdbx_seq_one_letter_code
_entity_poly.pdbx_strand_id
1 'polypeptide(L)'
;MEYYGNKLCVSYKELIDGGIMSVPNYKAMSSRGRFDVVRRGNRSSCALIAVDSLPDSYREEVRRKYPDGAMVLLVGWVNSNYELDQGAVVFFHDRNKTGVDLPEDKAREYIINASVLNTCIKLYERAKDYRKLMGEKYDWSMMAEAIEVLRDELHHTLPKSTLRFRKKVNEYRKEGYGCLISGKFGNQSARKVDYKTERLILAIACLPNKPYNTSVLEMYNMFVTGELDVYDPET
;
A
#
# COMPACT_ATOMS: atom_id res chain seq x y z
N MET A 1 -12.16 21.04 5.37
CA MET A 1 -12.69 20.47 4.11
C MET A 1 -13.23 19.08 4.36
N GLU A 2 -14.24 18.63 3.65
CA GLU A 2 -14.83 17.29 3.79
C GLU A 2 -15.25 16.74 2.43
N TYR A 3 -15.34 15.42 2.33
CA TYR A 3 -15.92 14.77 1.16
C TYR A 3 -17.44 14.71 1.28
N TYR A 4 -18.14 15.10 0.22
CA TYR A 4 -19.57 14.89 0.13
C TYR A 4 -19.91 14.19 -1.18
N GLY A 5 -20.29 12.92 -1.09
CA GLY A 5 -20.30 12.04 -2.25
C GLY A 5 -18.88 11.89 -2.83
N ASN A 6 -18.73 12.04 -4.15
CA ASN A 6 -17.44 11.97 -4.85
C ASN A 6 -16.76 13.33 -5.08
N LYS A 7 -17.17 14.38 -4.36
CA LYS A 7 -16.63 15.73 -4.53
C LYS A 7 -15.95 16.22 -3.27
N LEU A 8 -14.70 16.72 -3.38
CA LEU A 8 -14.07 17.47 -2.31
C LEU A 8 -14.79 18.80 -2.15
N CYS A 9 -15.20 19.07 -0.93
CA CYS A 9 -15.97 20.27 -0.62
C CYS A 9 -15.25 21.10 0.44
N VAL A 10 -15.34 22.40 0.26
CA VAL A 10 -14.98 23.40 1.26
C VAL A 10 -16.27 23.99 1.82
N SER A 11 -16.32 24.17 3.14
CA SER A 11 -17.49 24.78 3.77
C SER A 11 -17.52 26.30 3.56
N TYR A 12 -18.71 26.87 3.60
CA TYR A 12 -18.89 28.33 3.61
C TYR A 12 -18.03 29.00 4.70
N LYS A 13 -17.99 28.38 5.89
CA LYS A 13 -17.22 28.90 7.03
C LYS A 13 -15.72 28.92 6.73
N GLU A 14 -15.18 27.83 6.18
CA GLU A 14 -13.76 27.75 5.79
C GLU A 14 -13.40 28.77 4.70
N LEU A 15 -14.29 29.04 3.74
CA LEU A 15 -14.06 30.08 2.71
C LEU A 15 -14.00 31.49 3.31
N ILE A 16 -14.89 31.80 4.23
CA ILE A 16 -15.02 33.18 4.80
C ILE A 16 -14.01 33.38 5.92
N ASP A 17 -14.01 32.54 6.95
CA ASP A 17 -13.09 32.63 8.10
C ASP A 17 -11.62 32.40 7.65
N GLY A 18 -11.47 31.60 6.61
CA GLY A 18 -10.22 31.44 5.91
C GLY A 18 -9.75 32.67 5.14
N GLY A 19 -10.57 33.72 4.98
CA GLY A 19 -10.21 34.92 4.22
C GLY A 19 -9.99 34.67 2.72
N ILE A 20 -10.45 33.52 2.21
CA ILE A 20 -10.33 33.14 0.80
C ILE A 20 -11.36 33.92 -0.03
N MET A 21 -12.56 34.12 0.51
CA MET A 21 -13.63 34.83 -0.17
C MET A 21 -14.38 35.73 0.79
N SER A 22 -14.74 36.93 0.35
CA SER A 22 -15.59 37.81 1.15
C SER A 22 -17.07 37.38 1.09
N VAL A 23 -17.83 37.68 2.15
CA VAL A 23 -19.28 37.37 2.20
C VAL A 23 -20.07 37.98 1.02
N PRO A 24 -19.84 39.25 0.61
CA PRO A 24 -20.51 39.80 -0.56
C PRO A 24 -20.21 39.05 -1.84
N ASN A 25 -18.94 38.68 -2.03
CA ASN A 25 -18.50 37.94 -3.22
C ASN A 25 -19.11 36.55 -3.27
N TYR A 26 -19.09 35.82 -2.13
CA TYR A 26 -19.77 34.52 -2.02
C TYR A 26 -21.25 34.61 -2.45
N LYS A 27 -21.99 35.58 -1.90
CA LYS A 27 -23.40 35.77 -2.25
C LYS A 27 -23.59 36.06 -3.72
N ALA A 28 -22.79 36.96 -4.28
CA ALA A 28 -22.85 37.32 -5.69
C ALA A 28 -22.53 36.15 -6.63
N MET A 29 -21.55 35.34 -6.28
CA MET A 29 -21.16 34.17 -7.08
C MET A 29 -22.17 33.03 -6.94
N SER A 30 -22.67 32.78 -5.73
CA SER A 30 -23.70 31.78 -5.47
C SER A 30 -25.01 32.10 -6.22
N SER A 31 -25.46 33.36 -6.17
CA SER A 31 -26.68 33.78 -6.88
C SER A 31 -26.57 33.68 -8.41
N ARG A 32 -25.36 33.82 -8.94
CA ARG A 32 -25.05 33.67 -10.38
C ARG A 32 -24.72 32.26 -10.81
N GLY A 33 -24.79 31.27 -9.91
CA GLY A 33 -24.45 29.86 -10.21
C GLY A 33 -23.02 29.66 -10.65
N ARG A 34 -22.07 30.49 -10.16
CA ARG A 34 -20.64 30.44 -10.57
C ARG A 34 -19.85 29.35 -9.90
N PHE A 35 -20.42 28.64 -8.95
CA PHE A 35 -19.86 27.44 -8.31
C PHE A 35 -20.99 26.49 -7.87
N ASP A 36 -20.65 25.24 -7.68
CA ASP A 36 -21.60 24.19 -7.31
C ASP A 36 -21.75 24.10 -5.78
N VAL A 37 -22.92 24.40 -5.26
CA VAL A 37 -23.29 24.22 -3.86
C VAL A 37 -23.84 22.81 -3.70
N VAL A 38 -23.00 21.88 -3.30
CA VAL A 38 -23.32 20.45 -3.20
C VAL A 38 -24.29 20.16 -2.05
N ARG A 39 -24.14 20.90 -0.94
CA ARG A 39 -25.07 20.86 0.20
C ARG A 39 -25.39 22.28 0.64
N ARG A 40 -26.67 22.61 0.72
CA ARG A 40 -27.10 23.90 1.27
C ARG A 40 -26.93 23.91 2.78
N GLY A 41 -26.50 25.05 3.32
CA GLY A 41 -26.43 25.26 4.76
C GLY A 41 -27.79 25.27 5.42
N ASN A 42 -27.88 24.79 6.65
CA ASN A 42 -29.05 24.89 7.53
C ASN A 42 -28.62 25.34 8.94
N ARG A 43 -29.53 25.29 9.93
CA ARG A 43 -29.24 25.75 11.30
C ARG A 43 -28.11 24.92 11.98
N SER A 44 -27.90 23.69 11.59
CA SER A 44 -26.94 22.78 12.20
C SER A 44 -25.70 22.46 11.32
N SER A 45 -25.71 22.86 10.04
CA SER A 45 -24.62 22.54 9.11
C SER A 45 -24.34 23.70 8.15
N CYS A 46 -23.05 23.89 7.85
CA CYS A 46 -22.60 24.86 6.85
C CYS A 46 -22.91 24.40 5.42
N ALA A 47 -23.07 25.36 4.50
CA ALA A 47 -23.10 25.02 3.08
C ALA A 47 -21.75 24.43 2.64
N LEU A 48 -21.78 23.45 1.74
CA LEU A 48 -20.62 22.84 1.14
C LEU A 48 -20.55 23.19 -0.34
N ILE A 49 -19.40 23.62 -0.78
CA ILE A 49 -19.10 24.05 -2.13
C ILE A 49 -18.06 23.10 -2.72
N ALA A 50 -18.33 22.57 -3.91
CA ALA A 50 -17.35 21.73 -4.59
C ALA A 50 -16.10 22.53 -4.94
N VAL A 51 -14.93 22.11 -4.49
CA VAL A 51 -13.66 22.80 -4.73
C VAL A 51 -13.37 22.94 -6.22
N ASP A 52 -13.67 21.90 -7.01
CA ASP A 52 -13.44 21.91 -8.46
C ASP A 52 -14.31 22.89 -9.22
N SER A 53 -15.45 23.30 -8.64
CA SER A 53 -16.34 24.27 -9.25
C SER A 53 -15.95 25.72 -8.95
N LEU A 54 -15.00 25.93 -8.03
CA LEU A 54 -14.51 27.28 -7.73
C LEU A 54 -13.66 27.83 -8.90
N PRO A 55 -13.70 29.14 -9.18
CA PRO A 55 -12.74 29.77 -10.06
C PRO A 55 -11.29 29.49 -9.65
N ASP A 56 -10.39 29.42 -10.63
CA ASP A 56 -9.00 28.96 -10.43
C ASP A 56 -8.27 29.69 -9.29
N SER A 57 -8.42 31.01 -9.20
CA SER A 57 -7.81 31.82 -8.14
C SER A 57 -8.23 31.39 -6.73
N TYR A 58 -9.50 31.12 -6.53
CA TYR A 58 -10.02 30.66 -5.22
C TYR A 58 -9.67 29.19 -4.96
N ARG A 59 -9.64 28.37 -6.00
CA ARG A 59 -9.23 26.96 -5.90
C ARG A 59 -7.78 26.83 -5.46
N GLU A 60 -6.88 27.62 -6.06
CA GLU A 60 -5.47 27.65 -5.65
C GLU A 60 -5.30 28.13 -4.22
N GLU A 61 -6.08 29.14 -3.82
CA GLU A 61 -6.03 29.67 -2.46
C GLU A 61 -6.56 28.67 -1.42
N VAL A 62 -7.64 27.93 -1.72
CA VAL A 62 -8.14 26.81 -0.91
C VAL A 62 -7.06 25.76 -0.73
N ARG A 63 -6.41 25.33 -1.82
CA ARG A 63 -5.35 24.32 -1.78
C ARG A 63 -4.15 24.78 -0.95
N ARG A 64 -3.72 26.03 -1.11
CA ARG A 64 -2.62 26.59 -0.33
C ARG A 64 -2.92 26.66 1.16
N LYS A 65 -4.14 26.99 1.52
CA LYS A 65 -4.55 27.20 2.92
C LYS A 65 -4.93 25.90 3.63
N TYR A 66 -5.40 24.93 2.86
CA TYR A 66 -5.82 23.61 3.34
C TYR A 66 -5.08 22.51 2.56
N PRO A 67 -3.77 22.34 2.76
CA PRO A 67 -2.94 21.36 2.04
C PRO A 67 -3.44 19.92 2.22
N ASP A 68 -4.03 19.61 3.39
CA ASP A 68 -4.63 18.29 3.67
C ASP A 68 -5.77 17.94 2.71
N GLY A 69 -6.36 18.93 2.06
CA GLY A 69 -7.41 18.70 1.07
C GLY A 69 -6.94 17.98 -0.18
N ALA A 70 -5.71 18.18 -0.59
CA ALA A 70 -5.10 17.46 -1.70
C ALA A 70 -4.95 15.98 -1.33
N MET A 71 -4.52 15.69 -0.11
CA MET A 71 -4.41 14.33 0.42
C MET A 71 -5.78 13.64 0.47
N VAL A 72 -6.81 14.31 0.97
CA VAL A 72 -8.18 13.77 1.03
C VAL A 72 -8.70 13.44 -0.37
N LEU A 73 -8.43 14.29 -1.38
CA LEU A 73 -8.76 14.01 -2.78
C LEU A 73 -8.09 12.74 -3.29
N LEU A 74 -6.80 12.62 -3.04
CA LEU A 74 -6.00 11.51 -3.55
C LEU A 74 -6.40 10.18 -2.89
N VAL A 75 -6.55 10.18 -1.56
CA VAL A 75 -7.04 9.02 -0.79
C VAL A 75 -8.43 8.60 -1.27
N GLY A 76 -9.36 9.55 -1.42
CA GLY A 76 -10.71 9.27 -1.92
C GLY A 76 -10.71 8.72 -3.35
N TRP A 77 -9.83 9.22 -4.22
CA TRP A 77 -9.68 8.70 -5.58
C TRP A 77 -9.17 7.26 -5.56
N VAL A 78 -8.13 6.97 -4.75
CA VAL A 78 -7.58 5.62 -4.62
C VAL A 78 -8.65 4.65 -4.14
N ASN A 79 -9.38 4.98 -3.07
CA ASN A 79 -10.46 4.13 -2.55
C ASN A 79 -11.56 3.88 -3.57
N SER A 80 -11.97 4.91 -4.32
CA SER A 80 -13.03 4.78 -5.33
C SER A 80 -12.62 4.00 -6.57
N ASN A 81 -11.31 3.87 -6.84
CA ASN A 81 -10.77 3.17 -8.01
C ASN A 81 -10.01 1.89 -7.64
N TYR A 82 -9.96 1.55 -6.36
CA TYR A 82 -9.39 0.30 -5.91
C TYR A 82 -10.30 -0.87 -6.34
N GLU A 83 -9.70 -1.81 -7.03
CA GLU A 83 -10.35 -3.05 -7.47
C GLU A 83 -9.40 -4.21 -7.20
N LEU A 84 -9.92 -5.30 -6.69
CA LEU A 84 -9.12 -6.51 -6.48
C LEU A 84 -8.69 -7.08 -7.84
N ASP A 85 -7.38 -7.24 -8.03
CA ASP A 85 -6.82 -7.75 -9.28
C ASP A 85 -7.05 -9.27 -9.40
N GLN A 86 -7.99 -9.65 -10.25
CA GLN A 86 -8.30 -11.06 -10.51
C GLN A 86 -7.13 -11.81 -11.19
N GLY A 87 -6.32 -11.11 -11.98
CA GLY A 87 -5.10 -11.68 -12.57
C GLY A 87 -4.08 -12.04 -11.50
N ALA A 88 -3.93 -11.19 -10.49
CA ALA A 88 -3.08 -11.46 -9.33
C ALA A 88 -3.61 -12.66 -8.52
N VAL A 89 -4.93 -12.76 -8.32
CA VAL A 89 -5.54 -13.91 -7.64
C VAL A 89 -5.16 -15.20 -8.34
N VAL A 90 -5.34 -15.28 -9.65
CA VAL A 90 -4.98 -16.47 -10.44
C VAL A 90 -3.47 -16.74 -10.41
N PHE A 91 -2.64 -15.69 -10.46
CA PHE A 91 -1.18 -15.83 -10.46
C PHE A 91 -0.66 -16.39 -9.15
N PHE A 92 -1.04 -15.80 -8.01
CA PHE A 92 -0.47 -16.17 -6.71
C PHE A 92 -1.00 -17.49 -6.14
N HIS A 93 -2.12 -18.01 -6.63
CA HIS A 93 -2.61 -19.35 -6.29
C HIS A 93 -2.10 -20.45 -7.25
N ASP A 94 -1.38 -20.09 -8.31
CA ASP A 94 -0.82 -21.06 -9.25
C ASP A 94 0.68 -21.29 -8.98
N ARG A 95 1.00 -22.43 -8.39
CA ARG A 95 2.39 -22.84 -8.11
C ARG A 95 3.28 -22.84 -9.36
N ASN A 96 2.72 -23.17 -10.54
CA ASN A 96 3.52 -23.19 -11.77
C ASN A 96 3.94 -21.79 -12.20
N LYS A 97 3.16 -20.76 -11.85
CA LYS A 97 3.45 -19.35 -12.15
C LYS A 97 4.37 -18.73 -11.12
N THR A 98 4.16 -19.03 -9.84
CA THR A 98 4.95 -18.48 -8.74
C THR A 98 6.30 -19.17 -8.57
N GLY A 99 6.43 -20.42 -9.02
CA GLY A 99 7.60 -21.26 -8.80
C GLY A 99 7.77 -21.77 -7.36
N VAL A 100 6.88 -21.35 -6.46
CA VAL A 100 6.91 -21.67 -5.03
C VAL A 100 5.48 -21.90 -4.51
N ASP A 101 5.37 -22.68 -3.44
CA ASP A 101 4.11 -22.92 -2.74
C ASP A 101 3.89 -21.78 -1.73
N LEU A 102 2.96 -20.88 -2.05
CA LEU A 102 2.69 -19.71 -1.22
C LEU A 102 1.61 -20.05 -0.17
N PRO A 103 1.87 -19.80 1.13
CA PRO A 103 0.81 -19.82 2.12
C PRO A 103 -0.30 -18.83 1.79
N GLU A 104 -1.54 -19.13 2.17
CA GLU A 104 -2.72 -18.33 1.85
C GLU A 104 -2.63 -16.88 2.33
N ASP A 105 -2.05 -16.65 3.51
CA ASP A 105 -1.80 -15.31 4.06
C ASP A 105 -0.84 -14.50 3.17
N LYS A 106 0.20 -15.15 2.63
CA LYS A 106 1.17 -14.51 1.72
C LYS A 106 0.59 -14.28 0.34
N ALA A 107 -0.17 -15.21 -0.19
CA ALA A 107 -0.87 -15.03 -1.46
C ALA A 107 -1.81 -13.81 -1.38
N ARG A 108 -2.61 -13.72 -0.30
CA ARG A 108 -3.50 -12.59 -0.05
C ARG A 108 -2.75 -11.26 0.07
N GLU A 109 -1.65 -11.23 0.82
CA GLU A 109 -0.80 -10.05 0.94
C GLU A 109 -0.32 -9.54 -0.44
N TYR A 110 0.18 -10.44 -1.28
CA TYR A 110 0.68 -10.08 -2.60
C TYR A 110 -0.43 -9.66 -3.58
N ILE A 111 -1.61 -10.27 -3.49
CA ILE A 111 -2.80 -9.87 -4.27
C ILE A 111 -3.22 -8.45 -3.92
N ILE A 112 -3.28 -8.11 -2.64
CA ILE A 112 -3.60 -6.75 -2.18
C ILE A 112 -2.54 -5.76 -2.67
N ASN A 113 -1.26 -6.08 -2.50
CA ASN A 113 -0.17 -5.24 -2.98
C ASN A 113 -0.24 -4.98 -4.49
N ALA A 114 -0.53 -6.02 -5.29
CA ALA A 114 -0.73 -5.88 -6.74
C ALA A 114 -1.90 -4.95 -7.07
N SER A 115 -3.03 -5.13 -6.40
CA SER A 115 -4.24 -4.33 -6.58
C SER A 115 -4.00 -2.84 -6.28
N VAL A 116 -3.29 -2.54 -5.18
CA VAL A 116 -2.90 -1.17 -4.83
C VAL A 116 -1.94 -0.59 -5.87
N LEU A 117 -0.92 -1.34 -6.31
CA LEU A 117 0.02 -0.89 -7.33
C LEU A 117 -0.66 -0.61 -8.66
N ASN A 118 -1.61 -1.46 -9.09
CA ASN A 118 -2.38 -1.24 -10.31
C ASN A 118 -3.21 0.05 -10.24
N THR A 119 -3.81 0.34 -9.08
CA THR A 119 -4.54 1.58 -8.87
C THR A 119 -3.62 2.80 -8.98
N CYS A 120 -2.41 2.75 -8.39
CA CYS A 120 -1.42 3.81 -8.50
C CYS A 120 -0.92 4.01 -9.93
N ILE A 121 -0.67 2.91 -10.65
CA ILE A 121 -0.22 2.93 -12.06
C ILE A 121 -1.30 3.51 -12.96
N LYS A 122 -2.56 3.13 -12.76
CA LYS A 122 -3.73 3.66 -13.48
C LYS A 122 -3.78 5.20 -13.40
N LEU A 123 -3.52 5.77 -12.23
CA LEU A 123 -3.49 7.22 -12.05
C LEU A 123 -2.21 7.86 -12.62
N TYR A 124 -1.06 7.20 -12.45
CA TYR A 124 0.20 7.66 -13.02
C TYR A 124 0.18 7.75 -14.54
N GLU A 125 -0.37 6.75 -15.22
CA GLU A 125 -0.48 6.71 -16.67
C GLU A 125 -1.53 7.71 -17.20
N ARG A 126 -2.52 8.03 -16.39
CA ARG A 126 -3.51 9.06 -16.68
C ARG A 126 -3.10 10.43 -16.13
N ALA A 127 -1.94 10.91 -16.55
CA ALA A 127 -1.38 12.19 -16.08
C ALA A 127 -2.35 13.39 -16.21
N LYS A 128 -3.26 13.36 -17.19
CA LYS A 128 -4.32 14.37 -17.35
C LYS A 128 -5.34 14.29 -16.22
N ASP A 129 -5.72 13.09 -15.81
CA ASP A 129 -6.69 12.86 -14.73
C ASP A 129 -6.08 13.27 -13.38
N TYR A 130 -4.80 12.91 -13.15
CA TYR A 130 -4.09 13.37 -11.97
C TYR A 130 -4.01 14.90 -11.90
N ARG A 131 -3.64 15.57 -13.01
CA ARG A 131 -3.58 17.04 -13.07
C ARG A 131 -4.96 17.68 -12.86
N LYS A 132 -6.01 17.07 -13.40
CA LYS A 132 -7.40 17.54 -13.17
C LYS A 132 -7.80 17.39 -11.70
N LEU A 133 -7.41 16.28 -11.07
CA LEU A 133 -7.70 15.99 -9.67
C LEU A 133 -6.90 16.90 -8.72
N MET A 134 -5.58 17.00 -8.94
CA MET A 134 -4.63 17.62 -8.02
C MET A 134 -4.25 19.06 -8.43
N GLY A 135 -4.45 19.43 -9.70
CA GLY A 135 -4.01 20.71 -10.27
C GLY A 135 -2.54 20.76 -10.65
N GLU A 136 -1.76 19.74 -10.33
CA GLU A 136 -0.31 19.68 -10.46
C GLU A 136 0.14 18.44 -11.22
N LYS A 137 1.45 18.36 -11.52
CA LYS A 137 2.05 17.14 -12.06
C LYS A 137 2.04 16.03 -11.00
N TYR A 138 2.07 14.78 -11.48
CA TYR A 138 2.09 13.61 -10.59
C TYR A 138 3.26 13.69 -9.60
N ASP A 139 2.92 13.64 -8.32
CA ASP A 139 3.88 13.66 -7.22
C ASP A 139 3.93 12.29 -6.51
N TRP A 140 5.12 11.68 -6.54
CA TRP A 140 5.37 10.40 -5.89
C TRP A 140 5.31 10.48 -4.36
N SER A 141 5.62 11.64 -3.76
CA SER A 141 5.56 11.83 -2.31
C SER A 141 4.11 11.80 -1.85
N MET A 142 3.28 12.60 -2.48
CA MET A 142 1.84 12.65 -2.21
C MET A 142 1.16 11.29 -2.40
N MET A 143 1.54 10.55 -3.46
CA MET A 143 0.99 9.22 -3.69
C MET A 143 1.43 8.23 -2.61
N ALA A 144 2.71 8.22 -2.22
CA ALA A 144 3.21 7.33 -1.18
C ALA A 144 2.53 7.61 0.17
N GLU A 145 2.31 8.89 0.50
CA GLU A 145 1.59 9.30 1.71
C GLU A 145 0.11 8.88 1.68
N ALA A 146 -0.56 9.06 0.52
CA ALA A 146 -1.96 8.64 0.36
C ALA A 146 -2.12 7.12 0.53
N ILE A 147 -1.18 6.34 -0.02
CA ILE A 147 -1.17 4.89 0.17
C ILE A 147 -0.86 4.52 1.62
N GLU A 148 0.03 5.24 2.31
CA GLU A 148 0.29 4.99 3.73
C GLU A 148 -0.94 5.24 4.61
N VAL A 149 -1.72 6.28 4.33
CA VAL A 149 -3.01 6.55 5.02
C VAL A 149 -3.98 5.37 4.86
N LEU A 150 -3.98 4.72 3.70
CA LEU A 150 -4.85 3.58 3.40
C LEU A 150 -4.29 2.23 3.86
N ARG A 151 -3.13 2.20 4.53
CA ARG A 151 -2.46 0.94 4.92
C ARG A 151 -3.35 0.02 5.75
N ASP A 152 -3.97 0.57 6.80
CA ASP A 152 -4.78 -0.22 7.73
C ASP A 152 -6.13 -0.62 7.11
N GLU A 153 -6.66 0.20 6.21
CA GLU A 153 -7.93 -0.07 5.52
C GLU A 153 -7.77 -1.16 4.45
N LEU A 154 -6.73 -1.05 3.62
CA LEU A 154 -6.46 -1.97 2.52
C LEU A 154 -5.58 -3.17 2.94
N HIS A 155 -4.97 -3.14 4.13
CA HIS A 155 -4.07 -4.18 4.65
C HIS A 155 -2.86 -4.49 3.75
N HIS A 156 -2.32 -3.48 3.05
CA HIS A 156 -1.16 -3.65 2.19
C HIS A 156 0.17 -3.55 2.96
N THR A 157 1.23 -4.15 2.41
CA THR A 157 2.57 -4.14 3.01
C THR A 157 3.60 -3.38 2.17
N LEU A 158 3.15 -2.54 1.24
CA LEU A 158 4.02 -1.75 0.36
C LEU A 158 4.96 -0.82 1.16
N PRO A 159 6.14 -0.46 0.60
CA PRO A 159 7.10 0.39 1.30
C PRO A 159 6.55 1.77 1.63
N LYS A 160 6.82 2.26 2.86
CA LYS A 160 6.44 3.61 3.33
C LYS A 160 7.26 4.73 2.66
N SER A 161 8.56 4.49 2.42
CA SER A 161 9.45 5.46 1.82
C SER A 161 9.11 5.71 0.36
N THR A 162 8.95 6.98 -0.04
CA THR A 162 8.67 7.42 -1.41
C THR A 162 9.64 6.81 -2.44
N LEU A 163 10.94 6.78 -2.11
CA LEU A 163 11.96 6.23 -3.01
C LEU A 163 11.77 4.72 -3.23
N ARG A 164 11.54 3.96 -2.14
CA ARG A 164 11.31 2.52 -2.21
C ARG A 164 9.96 2.20 -2.86
N PHE A 165 8.93 2.99 -2.57
CA PHE A 165 7.62 2.85 -3.20
C PHE A 165 7.71 3.04 -4.71
N ARG A 166 8.32 4.15 -5.18
CA ARG A 166 8.56 4.40 -6.60
C ARG A 166 9.38 3.30 -7.27
N LYS A 167 10.42 2.81 -6.58
CA LYS A 167 11.22 1.67 -7.08
C LYS A 167 10.33 0.43 -7.25
N LYS A 168 9.49 0.11 -6.27
CA LYS A 168 8.58 -1.04 -6.32
C LYS A 168 7.55 -0.91 -7.44
N VAL A 169 6.97 0.27 -7.67
CA VAL A 169 6.07 0.52 -8.80
C VAL A 169 6.79 0.29 -10.15
N ASN A 170 8.03 0.77 -10.29
CA ASN A 170 8.80 0.58 -11.51
C ASN A 170 9.20 -0.88 -11.75
N GLU A 171 9.58 -1.62 -10.69
CA GLU A 171 9.82 -3.06 -10.74
C GLU A 171 8.56 -3.81 -11.19
N TYR A 172 7.43 -3.51 -10.56
CA TYR A 172 6.16 -4.13 -10.87
C TYR A 172 5.70 -3.89 -12.31
N ARG A 173 5.92 -2.69 -12.86
CA ARG A 173 5.63 -2.38 -14.26
C ARG A 173 6.50 -3.16 -15.25
N LYS A 174 7.73 -3.54 -14.86
CA LYS A 174 8.67 -4.28 -15.71
C LYS A 174 8.52 -5.79 -15.60
N GLU A 175 8.37 -6.29 -14.39
CA GLU A 175 8.46 -7.70 -14.05
C GLU A 175 7.09 -8.32 -13.72
N GLY A 176 6.05 -7.50 -13.53
CA GLY A 176 4.72 -7.95 -13.15
C GLY A 176 4.66 -8.51 -11.73
N TYR A 177 3.77 -9.46 -11.51
CA TYR A 177 3.47 -10.02 -10.19
C TYR A 177 4.67 -10.68 -9.50
N GLY A 178 5.59 -11.26 -10.27
CA GLY A 178 6.74 -11.99 -9.73
C GLY A 178 7.62 -11.16 -8.80
N CYS A 179 7.77 -9.86 -9.05
CA CYS A 179 8.58 -8.97 -8.22
C CYS A 179 8.03 -8.77 -6.79
N LEU A 180 6.76 -9.12 -6.55
CA LEU A 180 6.14 -9.01 -5.22
C LEU A 180 6.51 -10.17 -4.31
N ILE A 181 6.89 -11.33 -4.89
CA ILE A 181 7.35 -12.47 -4.11
C ILE A 181 8.72 -12.13 -3.53
N SER A 182 8.88 -12.26 -2.22
CA SER A 182 10.16 -12.02 -1.57
C SER A 182 11.20 -13.01 -2.09
N GLY A 183 12.36 -12.53 -2.56
CA GLY A 183 13.47 -13.39 -2.97
C GLY A 183 14.06 -14.27 -1.85
N LYS A 184 13.63 -14.05 -0.60
CA LYS A 184 13.94 -14.91 0.54
C LYS A 184 12.90 -16.01 0.74
N PHE A 185 11.74 -15.91 0.09
CA PHE A 185 10.68 -16.89 0.22
C PHE A 185 11.03 -18.15 -0.57
N GLY A 186 10.94 -19.30 0.08
CA GLY A 186 11.27 -20.59 -0.55
C GLY A 186 12.77 -20.78 -0.87
N ASN A 187 13.64 -19.87 -0.45
CA ASN A 187 15.08 -19.98 -0.69
C ASN A 187 15.72 -21.04 0.20
N GLN A 188 15.70 -22.28 -0.25
CA GLN A 188 16.38 -23.40 0.42
C GLN A 188 17.90 -23.23 0.42
N SER A 189 18.46 -22.51 -0.56
CA SER A 189 19.91 -22.23 -0.62
C SER A 189 20.41 -21.30 0.48
N ALA A 190 19.51 -20.58 1.17
CA ALA A 190 19.85 -19.75 2.33
C ALA A 190 19.89 -20.55 3.64
N ARG A 191 19.42 -21.80 3.64
CA ARG A 191 19.59 -22.69 4.79
C ARG A 191 21.08 -23.05 4.88
N LYS A 192 21.72 -22.66 5.97
CA LYS A 192 23.09 -23.05 6.30
C LYS A 192 23.21 -24.56 6.62
N VAL A 193 22.06 -25.20 6.81
CA VAL A 193 21.92 -26.60 7.19
C VAL A 193 21.11 -27.28 6.09
N ASP A 194 21.66 -28.27 5.44
CA ASP A 194 20.98 -29.13 4.48
C ASP A 194 20.02 -30.11 5.19
N TYR A 195 19.19 -30.81 4.42
CA TYR A 195 18.20 -31.73 4.96
C TYR A 195 18.87 -32.89 5.76
N LYS A 196 20.00 -33.37 5.32
CA LYS A 196 20.72 -34.48 5.99
C LYS A 196 21.27 -34.02 7.34
N THR A 197 21.88 -32.84 7.38
CA THR A 197 22.38 -32.21 8.60
C THR A 197 21.27 -31.92 9.60
N GLU A 198 20.14 -31.37 9.12
CA GLU A 198 18.95 -31.09 9.96
C GLU A 198 18.43 -32.40 10.59
N ARG A 199 18.31 -33.45 9.80
CA ARG A 199 17.84 -34.76 10.25
C ARG A 199 18.78 -35.37 11.30
N LEU A 200 20.09 -35.28 11.08
CA LEU A 200 21.09 -35.72 12.04
C LEU A 200 21.02 -34.95 13.36
N ILE A 201 20.96 -33.64 13.31
CA ILE A 201 20.82 -32.80 14.49
C ILE A 201 19.54 -33.16 15.26
N LEU A 202 18.42 -33.37 14.57
CA LEU A 202 17.15 -33.79 15.19
C LEU A 202 17.28 -35.18 15.82
N ALA A 203 17.93 -36.13 15.15
CA ALA A 203 18.16 -37.47 15.70
C ALA A 203 18.95 -37.42 17.00
N ILE A 204 20.02 -36.60 17.04
CA ILE A 204 20.82 -36.40 18.26
C ILE A 204 19.99 -35.68 19.35
N ALA A 205 19.22 -34.65 19.02
CA ALA A 205 18.40 -33.90 19.99
C ALA A 205 17.26 -34.75 20.58
N CYS A 206 16.79 -35.76 19.83
CA CYS A 206 15.71 -36.67 20.26
C CYS A 206 16.22 -37.91 21.00
N LEU A 207 17.50 -38.02 21.32
CA LEU A 207 18.03 -39.12 22.11
C LEU A 207 17.29 -39.24 23.46
N PRO A 208 17.13 -40.45 24.03
CA PRO A 208 16.39 -40.66 25.26
C PRO A 208 16.92 -39.89 26.47
N ASN A 209 18.21 -39.57 26.49
CA ASN A 209 18.88 -38.77 27.51
C ASN A 209 18.61 -37.25 27.41
N LYS A 210 17.86 -36.81 26.38
CA LYS A 210 17.49 -35.39 26.14
C LYS A 210 18.68 -34.43 26.32
N PRO A 211 19.68 -34.49 25.45
CA PRO A 211 20.90 -33.68 25.60
C PRO A 211 20.55 -32.19 25.48
N TYR A 212 21.29 -31.32 26.19
CA TYR A 212 21.21 -29.87 26.01
C TYR A 212 21.71 -29.46 24.63
N ASN A 213 21.28 -28.30 24.13
CA ASN A 213 21.67 -27.78 22.81
C ASN A 213 23.19 -27.72 22.60
N THR A 214 23.97 -27.42 23.64
CA THR A 214 25.45 -27.44 23.62
C THR A 214 25.96 -28.82 23.39
N SER A 215 25.42 -29.83 24.07
CA SER A 215 25.81 -31.25 23.91
C SER A 215 25.38 -31.77 22.55
N VAL A 216 24.24 -31.32 22.00
CA VAL A 216 23.83 -31.68 20.62
C VAL A 216 24.85 -31.17 19.60
N LEU A 217 25.37 -29.95 19.77
CA LEU A 217 26.38 -29.37 18.92
C LEU A 217 27.72 -30.14 19.01
N GLU A 218 28.14 -30.50 20.23
CA GLU A 218 29.35 -31.30 20.45
C GLU A 218 29.23 -32.67 19.79
N MET A 219 28.13 -33.39 20.01
CA MET A 219 27.88 -34.71 19.40
C MET A 219 27.81 -34.63 17.87
N TYR A 220 27.20 -33.55 17.34
CA TYR A 220 27.20 -33.30 15.90
C TYR A 220 28.62 -33.12 15.36
N ASN A 221 29.45 -32.33 16.03
CA ASN A 221 30.84 -32.13 15.63
C ASN A 221 31.65 -33.44 15.70
N MET A 222 31.49 -34.23 16.75
CA MET A 222 32.13 -35.52 16.90
C MET A 222 31.71 -36.49 15.79
N PHE A 223 30.44 -36.47 15.37
CA PHE A 223 29.98 -37.26 14.23
C PHE A 223 30.64 -36.80 12.92
N VAL A 224 30.71 -35.49 12.67
CA VAL A 224 31.32 -34.92 11.44
C VAL A 224 32.84 -35.22 11.40
N THR A 225 33.50 -35.26 12.55
CA THR A 225 34.95 -35.61 12.66
C THR A 225 35.20 -37.10 12.63
N GLY A 226 34.16 -37.95 12.66
CA GLY A 226 34.28 -39.40 12.68
C GLY A 226 34.63 -39.97 14.06
N GLU A 227 34.49 -39.18 15.12
CA GLU A 227 34.72 -39.61 16.51
C GLU A 227 33.48 -40.29 17.12
N LEU A 228 32.31 -40.11 16.50
CA LEU A 228 31.03 -40.65 16.95
C LEU A 228 30.24 -41.20 15.76
N ASP A 229 29.83 -42.46 15.85
CA ASP A 229 28.89 -43.07 14.90
C ASP A 229 27.46 -42.90 15.42
N VAL A 230 26.58 -42.36 14.55
CA VAL A 230 25.15 -42.27 14.84
C VAL A 230 24.43 -43.25 13.93
N TYR A 231 23.66 -44.16 14.54
CA TYR A 231 22.82 -45.11 13.80
C TYR A 231 21.69 -44.35 13.08
N ASP A 232 21.63 -44.43 11.77
CA ASP A 232 20.51 -44.00 10.96
C ASP A 232 19.66 -45.21 10.60
N PRO A 233 18.40 -45.30 11.08
CA PRO A 233 17.54 -46.47 10.85
C PRO A 233 17.11 -46.64 9.39
N GLU A 234 17.37 -45.67 8.52
CA GLU A 234 17.03 -45.72 7.08
C GLU A 234 18.25 -46.09 6.18
N THR A 235 19.41 -46.29 6.74
CA THR A 235 20.59 -46.86 6.06
C THR A 235 20.89 -48.27 6.56
#